data_4cc757f125be974e684ee781efa4b565
#
_entry.id   4cc757f125be974e684ee781efa4b565
#
_cell.length_a   1.000
_cell.length_b   1.000
_cell.length_c   1.000
_cell.angle_alpha   90.00
_cell.angle_beta   90.00
_cell.angle_gamma   90.00
#
_symmetry.space_group_name_H-M   'P 1'
#
loop_
_entity.id
_entity.type
_entity.pdbx_description
1 polymer ?
#
loop_
_entity_poly.entity_id
_entity_poly.type
_entity_poly.pdbx_seq_one_letter_code
_entity_poly.pdbx_strand_id
1 'polypeptide(L)'
;VLNHIIFFLQFGSEYAERTAFILYLNQLLKYDSDGNKLNRLKTVTLKDIESTDRESAMLDKFLPFALKDLDGRFYSQMGAAWFLAEAFNVYPDKIWPLLKSGKNMGVDKKTYSLTLRKIIESRVPSKEVKELIKELRLSEADNER
;
A
#
# COMPACT_ATOMS: atom_id res chain seq x y z
N VAL A 1 -7.20 -18.70 -3.02
CA VAL A 1 -6.92 -17.50 -3.84
C VAL A 1 -5.58 -16.91 -3.47
N LEU A 2 -5.35 -16.63 -2.17
CA LEU A 2 -4.08 -16.05 -1.71
C LEU A 2 -2.86 -16.88 -2.12
N ASN A 3 -2.94 -18.21 -1.99
CA ASN A 3 -1.84 -19.11 -2.37
C ASN A 3 -1.53 -19.04 -3.87
N HIS A 4 -2.53 -18.87 -4.72
CA HIS A 4 -2.33 -18.70 -6.16
C HIS A 4 -1.67 -17.36 -6.46
N ILE A 5 -2.03 -16.31 -5.76
CA ILE A 5 -1.43 -15.00 -5.91
C ILE A 5 0.05 -15.04 -5.50
N ILE A 6 0.36 -15.67 -4.37
CA ILE A 6 1.73 -15.85 -3.90
C ILE A 6 2.55 -16.67 -4.91
N PHE A 7 1.94 -17.66 -5.54
CA PHE A 7 2.58 -18.46 -6.58
C PHE A 7 3.07 -17.58 -7.74
N PHE A 8 2.26 -16.62 -8.20
CA PHE A 8 2.68 -15.67 -9.24
C PHE A 8 3.91 -14.86 -8.84
N LEU A 9 4.02 -14.49 -7.56
CA LEU A 9 5.18 -13.74 -7.06
C LEU A 9 6.49 -14.54 -7.16
N GLN A 10 6.40 -15.85 -7.14
CA GLN A 10 7.57 -16.73 -7.19
C GLN A 10 8.15 -16.92 -8.59
N PHE A 11 7.44 -16.48 -9.64
CA PHE A 11 7.94 -16.55 -11.02
C PHE A 11 9.11 -15.61 -11.31
N GLY A 12 9.30 -14.57 -10.49
CA GLY A 12 10.39 -13.62 -10.65
C GLY A 12 10.25 -12.65 -11.82
N SER A 13 9.14 -12.68 -12.56
CA SER A 13 8.86 -11.78 -13.67
C SER A 13 8.13 -10.53 -13.18
N GLU A 14 8.47 -9.36 -13.75
CA GLU A 14 7.77 -8.11 -13.43
C GLU A 14 6.26 -8.19 -13.69
N TYR A 15 5.88 -8.82 -14.79
CA TYR A 15 4.47 -8.96 -15.16
C TYR A 15 3.73 -9.84 -14.16
N ALA A 16 4.36 -10.93 -13.72
CA ALA A 16 3.78 -11.82 -12.72
C ALA A 16 3.63 -11.13 -11.37
N GLU A 17 4.65 -10.39 -10.94
CA GLU A 17 4.60 -9.61 -9.70
C GLU A 17 3.49 -8.56 -9.75
N ARG A 18 3.43 -7.78 -10.84
CA ARG A 18 2.38 -6.78 -11.02
C ARG A 18 0.99 -7.42 -11.00
N THR A 19 0.83 -8.54 -11.69
CA THR A 19 -0.43 -9.28 -11.71
C THR A 19 -0.84 -9.71 -10.31
N ALA A 20 0.11 -10.20 -9.51
CA ALA A 20 -0.15 -10.61 -8.14
C ALA A 20 -0.65 -9.42 -7.29
N PHE A 21 -0.01 -8.27 -7.39
CA PHE A 21 -0.44 -7.07 -6.65
C PHE A 21 -1.85 -6.63 -7.04
N ILE A 22 -2.15 -6.62 -8.34
CA ILE A 22 -3.47 -6.22 -8.85
C ILE A 22 -4.55 -7.24 -8.46
N LEU A 23 -4.26 -8.52 -8.52
CA LEU A 23 -5.19 -9.56 -8.09
C LEU A 23 -5.50 -9.44 -6.60
N TYR A 24 -4.47 -9.24 -5.77
CA TYR A 24 -4.70 -9.07 -4.34
C TYR A 24 -5.57 -7.83 -4.08
N LEU A 25 -5.23 -6.72 -4.70
CA LEU A 25 -5.95 -5.47 -4.58
C LEU A 25 -7.43 -5.62 -4.93
N ASN A 26 -7.73 -6.32 -6.02
CA ASN A 26 -9.10 -6.45 -6.52
C ASN A 26 -9.91 -7.53 -5.81
N GLN A 27 -9.27 -8.62 -5.40
CA GLN A 27 -9.96 -9.81 -4.91
C GLN A 27 -9.93 -9.97 -3.37
N LEU A 28 -8.84 -9.59 -2.73
CA LEU A 28 -8.62 -9.93 -1.32
C LEU A 28 -8.57 -8.74 -0.37
N LEU A 29 -8.11 -7.59 -0.84
CA LEU A 29 -7.92 -6.43 0.04
C LEU A 29 -9.20 -5.98 0.75
N LYS A 30 -10.35 -6.29 0.16
CA LYS A 30 -11.67 -5.86 0.64
C LYS A 30 -12.37 -6.91 1.50
N TYR A 31 -11.66 -7.96 1.91
CA TYR A 31 -12.23 -9.04 2.70
C TYR A 31 -11.39 -9.27 3.96
N ASP A 32 -12.05 -9.68 5.04
CA ASP A 32 -11.37 -10.10 6.26
C ASP A 32 -10.90 -11.56 6.15
N SER A 33 -10.26 -12.08 7.20
CA SER A 33 -9.75 -13.45 7.24
C SER A 33 -10.84 -14.52 7.16
N ASP A 34 -12.06 -14.18 7.55
CA ASP A 34 -13.22 -15.07 7.50
C ASP A 34 -13.95 -15.02 6.16
N GLY A 35 -13.48 -14.18 5.23
CA GLY A 35 -14.09 -14.02 3.92
C GLY A 35 -15.26 -13.05 3.87
N ASN A 36 -15.51 -12.31 4.96
CA ASN A 36 -16.55 -11.28 5.01
C ASN A 36 -16.08 -10.01 4.31
N LYS A 37 -16.96 -9.43 3.49
CA LYS A 37 -16.63 -8.19 2.78
C LYS A 37 -16.50 -7.03 3.75
N LEU A 38 -15.36 -6.35 3.69
CA LEU A 38 -15.12 -5.12 4.43
C LEU A 38 -15.78 -3.95 3.69
N ASN A 39 -16.49 -3.10 4.44
CA ASN A 39 -17.01 -1.86 3.88
C ASN A 39 -15.83 -0.91 3.63
N ARG A 40 -15.71 -0.46 2.37
CA ARG A 40 -14.71 0.54 2.03
C ARG A 40 -15.00 1.83 2.78
N LEU A 41 -13.97 2.46 3.32
CA LEU A 41 -14.11 3.79 3.89
C LEU A 41 -14.42 4.78 2.76
N LYS A 42 -15.46 5.59 2.95
CA LYS A 42 -15.80 6.65 1.99
C LYS A 42 -14.75 7.75 2.02
N THR A 43 -14.24 8.04 3.20
CA THR A 43 -13.20 9.04 3.44
C THR A 43 -12.27 8.51 4.52
N VAL A 44 -10.97 8.61 4.31
CA VAL A 44 -9.95 8.33 5.33
C VAL A 44 -9.66 9.64 6.05
N THR A 45 -9.93 9.69 7.35
CA THR A 45 -9.72 10.87 8.20
C THR A 45 -8.51 10.69 9.10
N LEU A 46 -8.11 11.76 9.81
CA LEU A 46 -7.04 11.70 10.80
C LEU A 46 -7.31 10.66 11.88
N LYS A 47 -8.57 10.47 12.26
CA LYS A 47 -8.97 9.45 13.23
C LYS A 47 -8.73 8.04 12.70
N ASP A 48 -8.99 7.82 11.41
CA ASP A 48 -8.83 6.51 10.79
C ASP A 48 -7.37 6.07 10.75
N ILE A 49 -6.42 6.99 10.61
CA ILE A 49 -5.00 6.64 10.62
C ILE A 49 -4.50 6.23 12.00
N GLU A 50 -5.26 6.52 13.06
CA GLU A 50 -4.95 6.05 14.41
C GLU A 50 -5.49 4.65 14.66
N SER A 51 -6.74 4.38 14.28
CA SER A 51 -7.35 3.06 14.40
C SER A 51 -8.61 2.93 13.54
N THR A 52 -8.79 1.79 12.89
CA THR A 52 -10.02 1.44 12.17
C THR A 52 -10.74 0.26 12.81
N ASP A 53 -10.15 -0.36 13.83
CA ASP A 53 -10.65 -1.57 14.49
C ASP A 53 -10.89 -2.74 13.51
N ARG A 54 -10.15 -2.74 12.39
CA ARG A 54 -10.26 -3.79 11.37
C ARG A 54 -9.21 -4.88 11.58
N GLU A 55 -9.65 -6.13 11.48
CA GLU A 55 -8.75 -7.27 11.46
C GLU A 55 -7.98 -7.29 10.14
N SER A 56 -6.67 -7.52 10.17
CA SER A 56 -5.79 -7.38 9.01
C SER A 56 -4.87 -8.59 8.77
N ALA A 57 -5.20 -9.76 9.32
CA ALA A 57 -4.33 -10.94 9.22
C ALA A 57 -4.01 -11.31 7.78
N MET A 58 -4.97 -11.20 6.85
CA MET A 58 -4.75 -11.48 5.44
C MET A 58 -3.81 -10.45 4.80
N LEU A 59 -3.97 -9.17 5.12
CA LEU A 59 -3.07 -8.12 4.68
C LEU A 59 -1.65 -8.37 5.22
N ASP A 60 -1.52 -8.73 6.49
CA ASP A 60 -0.22 -8.96 7.13
C ASP A 60 0.55 -10.09 6.47
N LYS A 61 -0.14 -11.11 5.96
CA LYS A 61 0.49 -12.20 5.21
C LYS A 61 1.02 -11.77 3.83
N PHE A 62 0.35 -10.85 3.18
CA PHE A 62 0.72 -10.41 1.82
C PHE A 62 1.69 -9.24 1.84
N LEU A 63 1.60 -8.38 2.83
CA LEU A 63 2.34 -7.11 2.91
C LEU A 63 3.86 -7.28 2.72
N PRO A 64 4.54 -8.31 3.27
CA PRO A 64 5.99 -8.48 3.08
C PRO A 64 6.41 -8.59 1.61
N PHE A 65 5.54 -9.07 0.72
CA PHE A 65 5.85 -9.17 -0.70
C PHE A 65 5.89 -7.81 -1.39
N ALA A 66 5.18 -6.82 -0.83
CA ALA A 66 5.19 -5.45 -1.34
C ALA A 66 6.27 -4.58 -0.67
N LEU A 67 6.71 -4.94 0.53
CA LEU A 67 7.70 -4.20 1.31
C LEU A 67 9.10 -4.68 1.02
N LYS A 68 9.53 -4.57 -0.24
CA LYS A 68 10.87 -4.94 -0.68
C LYS A 68 11.35 -3.98 -1.75
N ASP A 69 12.66 -3.98 -1.98
CA ASP A 69 13.29 -3.18 -3.03
C ASP A 69 12.95 -3.78 -4.39
N LEU A 70 12.27 -3.00 -5.23
CA LEU A 70 11.88 -3.36 -6.59
C LEU A 70 12.59 -2.48 -7.62
N ASP A 71 13.74 -1.90 -7.25
CA ASP A 71 14.46 -0.98 -8.13
C ASP A 71 14.79 -1.64 -9.47
N GLY A 72 14.63 -0.89 -10.55
CA GLY A 72 14.82 -1.39 -11.90
C GLY A 72 13.66 -2.20 -12.47
N ARG A 73 12.62 -2.47 -11.68
CA ARG A 73 11.45 -3.28 -12.07
C ARG A 73 10.20 -2.39 -12.12
N PHE A 74 10.13 -1.57 -13.16
CA PHE A 74 9.13 -0.48 -13.25
C PHE A 74 7.68 -0.97 -13.08
N TYR A 75 7.30 -2.06 -13.75
CA TYR A 75 5.94 -2.57 -13.66
C TYR A 75 5.61 -3.11 -12.27
N SER A 76 6.57 -3.75 -11.62
CA SER A 76 6.42 -4.22 -10.25
C SER A 76 6.31 -3.04 -9.28
N GLN A 77 7.11 -1.99 -9.47
CA GLN A 77 7.03 -0.76 -8.67
C GLN A 77 5.65 -0.11 -8.77
N MET A 78 5.10 -0.03 -9.99
CA MET A 78 3.76 0.53 -10.22
C MET A 78 2.68 -0.32 -9.53
N GLY A 79 2.76 -1.64 -9.65
CA GLY A 79 1.81 -2.56 -9.02
C GLY A 79 1.85 -2.49 -7.50
N ALA A 80 3.06 -2.50 -6.92
CA ALA A 80 3.25 -2.40 -5.48
C ALA A 80 2.75 -1.06 -4.94
N ALA A 81 3.06 0.03 -5.63
CA ALA A 81 2.60 1.37 -5.22
C ALA A 81 1.08 1.47 -5.24
N TRP A 82 0.45 0.95 -6.29
CA TRP A 82 -1.00 0.91 -6.37
C TRP A 82 -1.61 0.09 -5.23
N PHE A 83 -1.06 -1.10 -4.99
CA PHE A 83 -1.49 -1.95 -3.87
C PHE A 83 -1.37 -1.21 -2.53
N LEU A 84 -0.22 -0.61 -2.24
CA LEU A 84 0.02 0.09 -0.98
C LEU A 84 -0.91 1.29 -0.80
N ALA A 85 -1.17 2.05 -1.87
CA ALA A 85 -2.09 3.18 -1.82
C ALA A 85 -3.54 2.73 -1.54
N GLU A 86 -3.99 1.65 -2.17
CA GLU A 86 -5.32 1.10 -1.89
C GLU A 86 -5.40 0.45 -0.51
N ALA A 87 -4.31 -0.22 -0.07
CA ALA A 87 -4.22 -0.75 1.29
C ALA A 87 -4.36 0.38 2.33
N PHE A 88 -3.80 1.56 2.04
CA PHE A 88 -3.97 2.73 2.89
C PHE A 88 -5.45 3.14 2.99
N ASN A 89 -6.21 3.05 1.90
CA ASN A 89 -7.63 3.40 1.90
C ASN A 89 -8.51 2.39 2.65
N VAL A 90 -8.05 1.16 2.82
CA VAL A 90 -8.78 0.11 3.55
C VAL A 90 -8.29 -0.04 4.98
N TYR A 91 -6.98 0.04 5.18
CA TYR A 91 -6.30 -0.14 6.47
C TYR A 91 -5.35 1.04 6.75
N PRO A 92 -5.86 2.27 6.86
CA PRO A 92 -4.98 3.43 7.03
C PRO A 92 -4.12 3.35 8.30
N ASP A 93 -4.64 2.76 9.37
CA ASP A 93 -3.93 2.59 10.63
C ASP A 93 -2.77 1.58 10.54
N LYS A 94 -2.80 0.68 9.57
CA LYS A 94 -1.71 -0.29 9.32
C LYS A 94 -0.64 0.27 8.39
N ILE A 95 -1.04 1.04 7.40
CA ILE A 95 -0.11 1.56 6.38
C ILE A 95 0.54 2.87 6.82
N TRP A 96 -0.16 3.71 7.55
CA TRP A 96 0.37 4.99 8.00
C TRP A 96 1.70 4.87 8.76
N PRO A 97 1.84 3.97 9.76
CA PRO A 97 3.14 3.81 10.44
C PRO A 97 4.28 3.40 9.50
N LEU A 98 3.98 2.60 8.48
CA LEU A 98 4.95 2.20 7.47
C LEU A 98 5.40 3.42 6.64
N LEU A 99 4.46 4.23 6.19
CA LEU A 99 4.77 5.44 5.42
C LEU A 99 5.62 6.42 6.22
N LYS A 100 5.33 6.57 7.51
CA LYS A 100 6.11 7.43 8.41
C LYS A 100 7.53 6.95 8.60
N SER A 101 7.77 5.66 8.49
CA SER A 101 9.11 5.09 8.65
C SER A 101 10.05 5.45 7.48
N GLY A 102 9.51 5.97 6.36
CA GLY A 102 10.29 6.45 5.23
C GLY A 102 11.27 5.40 4.70
N LYS A 103 12.57 5.65 4.83
CA LYS A 103 13.62 4.71 4.39
C LYS A 103 13.55 3.34 5.04
N ASN A 104 12.98 3.25 6.22
CA ASN A 104 12.86 1.99 6.98
C ASN A 104 11.63 1.17 6.59
N MET A 105 10.82 1.67 5.65
CA MET A 105 9.65 0.94 5.14
C MET A 105 10.03 -0.35 4.40
N GLY A 106 11.24 -0.37 3.81
CA GLY A 106 11.74 -1.55 3.10
C GLY A 106 11.49 -1.53 1.60
N VAL A 107 10.91 -0.44 1.07
CA VAL A 107 10.70 -0.25 -0.37
C VAL A 107 11.76 0.68 -0.96
N ASP A 108 11.98 0.58 -2.28
CA ASP A 108 12.85 1.52 -2.98
C ASP A 108 12.22 2.91 -3.08
N LYS A 109 13.03 3.92 -3.33
CA LYS A 109 12.62 5.33 -3.39
C LYS A 109 11.48 5.57 -4.37
N LYS A 110 11.56 4.95 -5.54
CA LYS A 110 10.56 5.15 -6.59
C LYS A 110 9.21 4.57 -6.19
N THR A 111 9.18 3.36 -5.63
CA THR A 111 7.94 2.75 -5.12
C THR A 111 7.34 3.60 -4.02
N TYR A 112 8.16 4.10 -3.09
CA TYR A 112 7.72 4.98 -2.03
C TYR A 112 7.09 6.27 -2.59
N SER A 113 7.79 6.94 -3.47
CA SER A 113 7.31 8.18 -4.10
C SER A 113 6.01 7.99 -4.88
N LEU A 114 5.92 6.89 -5.66
CA LEU A 114 4.70 6.55 -6.39
C LEU A 114 3.52 6.27 -5.45
N THR A 115 3.79 5.59 -4.33
CA THR A 115 2.76 5.31 -3.31
C THR A 115 2.17 6.59 -2.74
N LEU A 116 3.04 7.51 -2.29
CA LEU A 116 2.58 8.80 -1.76
C LEU A 116 1.79 9.59 -2.79
N ARG A 117 2.26 9.61 -4.03
CA ARG A 117 1.57 10.31 -5.12
C ARG A 117 0.17 9.74 -5.37
N LYS A 118 0.04 8.41 -5.40
CA LYS A 118 -1.26 7.76 -5.62
C LYS A 118 -2.24 8.01 -4.47
N ILE A 119 -1.75 8.09 -3.24
CA ILE A 119 -2.60 8.44 -2.09
C ILE A 119 -3.13 9.88 -2.25
N ILE A 120 -2.27 10.81 -2.63
CA ILE A 120 -2.65 12.22 -2.83
C ILE A 120 -3.67 12.37 -3.98
N GLU A 121 -3.49 11.61 -5.05
CA GLU A 121 -4.39 11.63 -6.22
C GLU A 121 -5.74 10.94 -5.94
N SER A 122 -5.83 10.11 -4.93
CA SER A 122 -7.07 9.43 -4.56
C SER A 122 -8.10 10.41 -4.00
N ARG A 123 -9.39 10.10 -4.20
CA ARG A 123 -10.49 10.88 -3.64
C ARG A 123 -10.87 10.44 -2.22
N VAL A 124 -10.33 9.31 -1.75
CA VAL A 124 -10.71 8.72 -0.46
C VAL A 124 -10.08 9.44 0.74
N PRO A 125 -8.76 9.76 0.73
CA PRO A 125 -8.18 10.48 1.86
C PRO A 125 -8.75 11.90 1.99
N SER A 126 -8.97 12.32 3.25
CA SER A 126 -9.41 13.69 3.52
C SER A 126 -8.30 14.68 3.18
N LYS A 127 -8.64 15.97 3.10
CA LYS A 127 -7.69 17.04 2.85
C LYS A 127 -6.57 17.06 3.89
N GLU A 128 -6.93 16.88 5.16
CA GLU A 128 -5.99 16.87 6.28
C GLU A 128 -5.01 15.71 6.18
N VAL A 129 -5.50 14.52 5.81
CA VAL A 129 -4.65 13.34 5.59
C VAL A 129 -3.72 13.59 4.41
N LYS A 130 -4.20 14.15 3.32
CA LYS A 130 -3.36 14.48 2.16
C LYS A 130 -2.25 15.47 2.50
N GLU A 131 -2.51 16.42 3.39
CA GLU A 131 -1.47 17.35 3.85
C GLU A 131 -0.35 16.61 4.61
N LEU A 132 -0.69 15.63 5.45
CA LEU A 132 0.31 14.78 6.10
C LEU A 132 1.15 14.00 5.09
N ILE A 133 0.51 13.45 4.05
CA ILE A 133 1.22 12.71 2.99
C ILE A 133 2.15 13.65 2.22
N LYS A 134 1.71 14.86 1.92
CA LYS A 134 2.55 15.88 1.25
C LYS A 134 3.77 16.25 2.10
N GLU A 135 3.62 16.33 3.40
CA GLU A 135 4.74 16.57 4.31
C GLU A 135 5.79 15.45 4.22
N LEU A 136 5.36 14.20 4.13
CA LEU A 136 6.27 13.07 3.92
C LEU A 136 7.04 13.20 2.60
N ARG A 137 6.40 13.64 1.52
CA ARG A 137 7.06 13.87 0.23
C ARG A 137 8.13 14.96 0.34
N LEU A 138 7.83 16.05 1.00
CA LEU A 138 8.77 17.15 1.19
C LEU A 138 9.97 16.70 2.03
N SER A 139 9.72 15.94 3.08
CA SER A 139 10.74 15.38 3.95
C SER A 139 11.72 14.49 3.18
N GLU A 140 11.21 13.64 2.30
CA GLU A 140 12.05 12.78 1.43
C GLU A 140 12.86 13.60 0.42
N ALA A 141 12.27 14.64 -0.16
CA ALA A 141 12.98 15.53 -1.08
C ALA A 141 14.13 16.26 -0.38
N ASP A 142 13.94 16.71 0.86
CA ASP A 142 14.97 17.38 1.64
C ASP A 142 16.10 16.41 2.01
N ASN A 143 15.81 15.14 2.27
CA ASN A 143 16.79 14.13 2.59
C ASN A 143 17.66 13.72 1.38
N GLU A 144 17.24 14.04 0.16
CA GLU A 144 17.97 13.78 -1.08
C GLU A 144 18.98 14.89 -1.43
N ARG A 145 18.87 16.03 -0.75
CA ARG A 145 19.79 17.15 -0.91
C ARG A 145 20.97 17.01 0.06
#